data_8dec76868d7372153d20233fc4aa8232
#
_entry.id   8dec76868d7372153d20233fc4aa8232
#
_cell.length_a   1.000
_cell.length_b   1.000
_cell.length_c   1.000
_cell.angle_alpha   90.00
_cell.angle_beta   90.00
_cell.angle_gamma   90.00
#
_symmetry.space_group_name_H-M   'P 1'
#
loop_
_entity.id
_entity.type
_entity.pdbx_description
1 polymer ?
#
loop_
_entity_poly.entity_id
_entity_poly.type
_entity_poly.pdbx_seq_one_letter_code
_entity_poly.pdbx_strand_id
1 'polypeptide(L)'
;YMTQLINTPDSNQTPGIYKIILPSERHVPSSIHTASILRADLSKKTTTRLIHLFQHPDHRVRTKAQTALVKRGSTTLKALTQAAKDPYNAMSRLHAIWAVGQLSEYEREIAGRNDIQAWLNDLMKDPSSEIRAQAAVLAARMGDASMHRVLVERMKDPSERVRQMAVTAAGKLKLNGVLETVIEFIAAPDNQHP
;
A
#
# COMPACT_ATOMS: atom_id res chain seq x y z
N TYR A 1 -23.20 -7.59 4.21
CA TYR A 1 -23.98 -8.80 4.51
C TYR A 1 -23.35 -9.46 5.71
N MET A 2 -24.05 -9.41 6.87
CA MET A 2 -23.69 -10.13 8.10
C MET A 2 -23.85 -11.63 7.86
N THR A 3 -22.77 -12.36 7.98
CA THR A 3 -22.82 -13.81 8.20
C THR A 3 -23.18 -14.02 9.67
N GLN A 4 -24.39 -14.43 9.98
CA GLN A 4 -24.73 -14.91 11.31
C GLN A 4 -23.91 -16.18 11.58
N LEU A 5 -22.94 -16.08 12.48
CA LEU A 5 -22.40 -17.22 13.18
C LEU A 5 -23.49 -17.73 14.13
N ILE A 6 -24.12 -18.83 13.76
CA ILE A 6 -24.99 -19.56 14.70
C ILE A 6 -24.04 -20.25 15.68
N ASN A 7 -23.87 -19.64 16.83
CA ASN A 7 -23.13 -20.20 17.94
C ASN A 7 -24.09 -21.14 18.70
N THR A 8 -24.06 -22.42 18.40
CA THR A 8 -24.61 -23.43 19.30
C THR A 8 -23.47 -23.85 20.24
N PRO A 9 -23.65 -23.71 21.56
CA PRO A 9 -22.62 -24.12 22.50
C PRO A 9 -22.65 -25.65 22.66
N ASP A 10 -21.91 -26.35 21.84
CA ASP A 10 -21.61 -27.76 22.06
C ASP A 10 -20.16 -27.86 22.53
N SER A 11 -20.00 -28.21 23.81
CA SER A 11 -18.74 -28.14 24.56
C SER A 11 -17.71 -29.21 24.19
N ASN A 12 -17.84 -29.87 23.04
CA ASN A 12 -16.96 -30.97 22.60
C ASN A 12 -16.37 -30.80 21.21
N GLN A 13 -16.27 -29.55 20.67
CA GLN A 13 -15.66 -29.34 19.37
C GLN A 13 -14.16 -29.13 19.51
N THR A 14 -13.38 -30.08 19.04
CA THR A 14 -11.95 -29.92 18.79
C THR A 14 -11.71 -28.79 17.78
N PRO A 15 -10.68 -27.94 17.96
CA PRO A 15 -10.31 -26.94 16.98
C PRO A 15 -10.05 -27.59 15.62
N GLY A 16 -10.84 -27.25 14.62
CA GLY A 16 -10.74 -27.83 13.27
C GLY A 16 -10.70 -26.73 12.21
N ILE A 17 -10.09 -27.05 11.08
CA ILE A 17 -10.14 -26.19 9.88
C ILE A 17 -11.48 -26.48 9.18
N TYR A 18 -12.34 -25.48 9.13
CA TYR A 18 -13.64 -25.59 8.47
C TYR A 18 -13.55 -25.11 7.03
N LYS A 19 -13.98 -25.94 6.08
CA LYS A 19 -14.17 -25.56 4.68
C LYS A 19 -15.60 -25.03 4.50
N ILE A 20 -15.73 -23.74 4.22
CA ILE A 20 -17.01 -23.15 3.86
C ILE A 20 -17.29 -23.53 2.39
N ILE A 21 -18.28 -24.36 2.16
CA ILE A 21 -18.77 -24.70 0.81
C ILE A 21 -20.04 -23.89 0.57
N LEU A 22 -19.96 -22.94 -0.36
CA LEU A 22 -21.15 -22.24 -0.82
C LEU A 22 -22.00 -23.19 -1.69
N PRO A 23 -23.34 -23.21 -1.54
CA PRO A 23 -24.20 -23.98 -2.42
C PRO A 23 -23.89 -23.65 -3.90
N SER A 24 -23.90 -24.66 -4.75
CA SER A 24 -23.56 -24.56 -6.18
C SER A 24 -24.42 -23.54 -6.96
N GLU A 25 -25.59 -23.24 -6.45
CA GLU A 25 -26.53 -22.28 -7.04
C GLU A 25 -26.12 -20.80 -6.86
N ARG A 26 -25.13 -20.51 -6.01
CA ARG A 26 -24.54 -19.17 -5.82
C ARG A 26 -23.17 -19.02 -6.49
N HIS A 27 -22.97 -19.62 -7.65
CA HIS A 27 -21.81 -19.26 -8.47
C HIS A 27 -22.00 -17.85 -9.00
N VAL A 28 -21.52 -16.86 -8.20
CA VAL A 28 -21.51 -15.47 -8.64
C VAL A 28 -20.65 -15.39 -9.90
N PRO A 29 -21.13 -14.84 -11.02
CA PRO A 29 -20.33 -14.71 -12.25
C PRO A 29 -18.95 -14.10 -12.03
N SER A 30 -18.81 -13.23 -11.00
CA SER A 30 -17.54 -12.64 -10.55
C SER A 30 -16.52 -13.68 -10.07
N SER A 31 -16.94 -14.80 -9.46
CA SER A 31 -16.01 -15.82 -8.95
C SER A 31 -15.36 -16.62 -10.08
N ILE A 32 -16.13 -16.95 -11.12
CA ILE A 32 -15.62 -17.64 -12.32
C ILE A 32 -14.63 -16.74 -13.06
N HIS A 33 -14.98 -15.47 -13.22
CA HIS A 33 -14.09 -14.49 -13.85
C HIS A 33 -12.78 -14.30 -13.06
N THR A 34 -12.88 -14.17 -11.74
CA THR A 34 -11.71 -14.10 -10.85
C THR A 34 -10.82 -15.34 -10.98
N ALA A 35 -11.41 -16.54 -10.96
CA ALA A 35 -10.66 -17.78 -11.11
C ALA A 35 -9.95 -17.87 -12.47
N SER A 36 -10.58 -17.40 -13.55
CA SER A 36 -9.97 -17.34 -14.87
C SER A 36 -8.76 -16.41 -14.92
N ILE A 37 -8.85 -15.22 -14.30
CA ILE A 37 -7.73 -14.28 -14.22
C ILE A 37 -6.59 -14.87 -13.37
N LEU A 38 -6.92 -15.52 -12.26
CA LEU A 38 -5.92 -16.13 -11.38
C LEU A 38 -5.17 -17.30 -12.04
N ARG A 39 -5.80 -18.02 -12.98
CA ARG A 39 -5.14 -19.08 -13.77
C ARG A 39 -4.40 -18.55 -14.99
N ALA A 40 -4.80 -17.39 -15.52
CA ALA A 40 -4.22 -16.83 -16.72
C ALA A 40 -2.74 -16.41 -16.54
N ASP A 41 -1.96 -16.55 -17.61
CA ASP A 41 -0.65 -15.92 -17.70
C ASP A 41 -0.81 -14.41 -17.95
N LEU A 42 -0.46 -13.59 -16.95
CA LEU A 42 -0.54 -12.14 -17.04
C LEU A 42 0.68 -11.51 -17.73
N SER A 43 1.75 -12.26 -18.02
CA SER A 43 2.95 -11.73 -18.67
C SER A 43 2.67 -11.14 -20.06
N LYS A 44 1.65 -11.68 -20.75
CA LYS A 44 1.23 -11.27 -22.09
C LYS A 44 0.24 -10.09 -22.12
N LYS A 45 -0.26 -9.65 -20.96
CA LYS A 45 -1.21 -8.52 -20.89
C LYS A 45 -0.46 -7.19 -21.00
N THR A 46 -1.10 -6.17 -21.56
CA THR A 46 -0.50 -4.82 -21.61
C THR A 46 -0.37 -4.21 -20.21
N THR A 47 0.56 -3.28 -20.04
CA THR A 47 0.75 -2.52 -18.80
C THR A 47 -0.55 -1.84 -18.35
N THR A 48 -1.27 -1.20 -19.28
CA THR A 48 -2.57 -0.58 -19.01
C THR A 48 -3.59 -1.58 -18.48
N ARG A 49 -3.66 -2.78 -19.06
CA ARG A 49 -4.58 -3.82 -18.59
C ARG A 49 -4.23 -4.33 -17.21
N LEU A 50 -2.95 -4.46 -16.89
CA LEU A 50 -2.50 -4.84 -15.55
C LEU A 50 -2.82 -3.78 -14.51
N ILE A 51 -2.61 -2.49 -14.82
CA ILE A 51 -2.99 -1.38 -13.93
C ILE A 51 -4.50 -1.37 -13.70
N HIS A 52 -5.31 -1.63 -14.73
CA HIS A 52 -6.77 -1.72 -14.57
C HIS A 52 -7.18 -2.84 -13.60
N LEU A 53 -6.39 -3.92 -13.50
CA LEU A 53 -6.65 -4.99 -12.53
C LEU A 53 -6.39 -4.57 -11.08
N PHE A 54 -5.75 -3.45 -10.79
CA PHE A 54 -5.62 -2.89 -9.45
C PHE A 54 -6.96 -2.48 -8.84
N GLN A 55 -7.98 -2.30 -9.67
CA GLN A 55 -9.36 -1.99 -9.26
C GLN A 55 -10.19 -3.25 -8.95
N HIS A 56 -9.63 -4.43 -9.19
CA HIS A 56 -10.38 -5.68 -9.01
C HIS A 56 -10.75 -5.88 -7.52
N PRO A 57 -11.97 -6.32 -7.19
CA PRO A 57 -12.39 -6.53 -5.80
C PRO A 57 -11.53 -7.58 -5.08
N ASP A 58 -11.11 -8.65 -5.76
CA ASP A 58 -10.27 -9.68 -5.18
C ASP A 58 -8.80 -9.23 -5.10
N HIS A 59 -8.25 -9.19 -3.87
CA HIS A 59 -6.88 -8.77 -3.62
C HIS A 59 -5.84 -9.66 -4.32
N ARG A 60 -6.12 -10.95 -4.52
CA ARG A 60 -5.20 -11.89 -5.19
C ARG A 60 -4.99 -11.49 -6.64
N VAL A 61 -6.03 -11.00 -7.31
CA VAL A 61 -5.95 -10.47 -8.67
C VAL A 61 -5.10 -9.21 -8.70
N ARG A 62 -5.34 -8.27 -7.77
CA ARG A 62 -4.54 -7.03 -7.65
C ARG A 62 -3.07 -7.35 -7.42
N THR A 63 -2.77 -8.24 -6.47
CA THR A 63 -1.39 -8.67 -6.15
C THR A 63 -0.73 -9.37 -7.34
N LYS A 64 -1.46 -10.23 -8.04
CA LYS A 64 -0.95 -10.91 -9.25
C LYS A 64 -0.60 -9.90 -10.35
N ALA A 65 -1.44 -8.90 -10.57
CA ALA A 65 -1.19 -7.83 -11.53
C ALA A 65 0.02 -6.98 -11.12
N GLN A 66 0.14 -6.63 -9.84
CA GLN A 66 1.29 -5.92 -9.27
C GLN A 66 2.60 -6.68 -9.51
N THR A 67 2.63 -7.97 -9.17
CA THR A 67 3.79 -8.84 -9.40
C THR A 67 4.17 -8.90 -10.89
N ALA A 68 3.18 -8.95 -11.78
CA ALA A 68 3.43 -8.97 -13.22
C ALA A 68 4.04 -7.66 -13.73
N LEU A 69 3.63 -6.50 -13.15
CA LEU A 69 4.21 -5.19 -13.48
C LEU A 69 5.63 -5.06 -12.92
N VAL A 70 5.86 -5.46 -11.68
CA VAL A 70 7.19 -5.43 -11.05
C VAL A 70 8.19 -6.29 -11.82
N LYS A 71 7.79 -7.47 -12.29
CA LYS A 71 8.65 -8.34 -13.13
C LYS A 71 9.09 -7.71 -14.46
N ARG A 72 8.41 -6.67 -14.94
CA ARG A 72 8.79 -5.94 -16.17
C ARG A 72 9.83 -4.83 -15.91
N GLY A 73 10.17 -4.61 -14.66
CA GLY A 73 11.17 -3.62 -14.28
C GLY A 73 10.74 -2.18 -14.51
N SER A 74 11.73 -1.31 -14.60
CA SER A 74 11.59 0.15 -14.72
C SER A 74 10.78 0.62 -15.93
N THR A 75 10.59 -0.22 -16.94
CA THR A 75 9.73 0.09 -18.10
C THR A 75 8.27 0.39 -17.70
N THR A 76 7.81 -0.09 -16.54
CA THR A 76 6.47 0.16 -16.01
C THR A 76 6.38 1.38 -15.10
N LEU A 77 7.52 1.96 -14.71
CA LEU A 77 7.62 2.99 -13.67
C LEU A 77 6.76 4.22 -13.99
N LYS A 78 6.84 4.74 -15.22
CA LYS A 78 6.02 5.89 -15.65
C LYS A 78 4.53 5.61 -15.53
N ALA A 79 4.07 4.43 -15.91
CA ALA A 79 2.67 4.06 -15.83
C ALA A 79 2.21 3.87 -14.37
N LEU A 80 3.07 3.33 -13.50
CA LEU A 80 2.79 3.16 -12.08
C LEU A 80 2.73 4.50 -11.35
N THR A 81 3.69 5.41 -11.59
CA THR A 81 3.67 6.74 -10.97
C THR A 81 2.44 7.55 -11.42
N GLN A 82 2.00 7.38 -12.66
CA GLN A 82 0.76 7.98 -13.14
C GLN A 82 -0.48 7.36 -12.47
N ALA A 83 -0.55 6.04 -12.34
CA ALA A 83 -1.67 5.36 -11.68
C ALA A 83 -1.79 5.73 -10.20
N ALA A 84 -0.69 6.03 -9.52
CA ALA A 84 -0.69 6.51 -8.13
C ALA A 84 -1.32 7.91 -7.96
N LYS A 85 -1.44 8.67 -9.04
CA LYS A 85 -2.06 10.01 -9.05
C LYS A 85 -3.56 9.99 -9.39
N ASP A 86 -4.15 8.84 -9.76
CA ASP A 86 -5.57 8.72 -10.10
C ASP A 86 -6.46 9.02 -8.89
N PRO A 87 -7.22 10.13 -8.85
CA PRO A 87 -8.01 10.52 -7.69
C PRO A 87 -9.23 9.62 -7.46
N TYR A 88 -9.64 8.85 -8.47
CA TYR A 88 -10.90 8.10 -8.45
C TYR A 88 -10.76 6.68 -7.90
N ASN A 89 -9.54 6.17 -7.72
CA ASN A 89 -9.36 4.80 -7.30
C ASN A 89 -8.25 4.60 -6.27
N ALA A 90 -8.62 4.65 -4.99
CA ALA A 90 -7.69 4.50 -3.88
C ALA A 90 -6.90 3.17 -3.94
N MET A 91 -7.54 2.05 -4.31
CA MET A 91 -6.87 0.76 -4.40
C MET A 91 -5.82 0.73 -5.52
N SER A 92 -6.14 1.32 -6.67
CA SER A 92 -5.17 1.42 -7.78
C SER A 92 -3.95 2.23 -7.37
N ARG A 93 -4.18 3.35 -6.67
CA ARG A 93 -3.10 4.20 -6.14
C ARG A 93 -2.18 3.44 -5.18
N LEU A 94 -2.75 2.72 -4.22
CA LEU A 94 -1.99 1.95 -3.24
C LEU A 94 -1.15 0.86 -3.90
N HIS A 95 -1.74 0.05 -4.77
CA HIS A 95 -1.02 -0.98 -5.49
C HIS A 95 0.08 -0.42 -6.40
N ALA A 96 -0.13 0.75 -6.99
CA ALA A 96 0.89 1.44 -7.79
C ALA A 96 2.07 1.90 -6.91
N ILE A 97 1.80 2.51 -5.75
CA ILE A 97 2.83 2.92 -4.78
C ILE A 97 3.64 1.71 -4.30
N TRP A 98 2.96 0.62 -3.94
CA TRP A 98 3.64 -0.61 -3.51
C TRP A 98 4.47 -1.25 -4.63
N ALA A 99 3.99 -1.20 -5.87
CA ALA A 99 4.76 -1.70 -7.02
C ALA A 99 6.04 -0.88 -7.25
N VAL A 100 5.97 0.45 -7.14
CA VAL A 100 7.17 1.32 -7.22
C VAL A 100 8.15 0.98 -6.09
N GLY A 101 7.65 0.76 -4.86
CA GLY A 101 8.48 0.34 -3.74
C GLY A 101 9.19 -1.00 -3.98
N GLN A 102 8.49 -1.97 -4.54
CA GLN A 102 9.11 -3.25 -4.91
C GLN A 102 10.13 -3.10 -6.03
N LEU A 103 9.85 -2.27 -7.04
CA LEU A 103 10.81 -1.99 -8.11
C LEU A 103 12.10 -1.38 -7.58
N SER A 104 12.02 -0.43 -6.64
CA SER A 104 13.20 0.22 -6.06
C SER A 104 14.08 -0.73 -5.23
N GLU A 105 13.54 -1.86 -4.78
CA GLU A 105 14.32 -2.92 -4.12
C GLU A 105 15.15 -3.73 -5.12
N TYR A 106 14.63 -3.94 -6.32
CA TYR A 106 15.31 -4.68 -7.39
C TYR A 106 16.23 -3.79 -8.22
N GLU A 107 15.82 -2.55 -8.46
CA GLU A 107 16.53 -1.56 -9.28
C GLU A 107 16.81 -0.34 -8.40
N ARG A 108 17.91 -0.37 -7.64
CA ARG A 108 18.23 0.64 -6.61
C ARG A 108 18.39 2.06 -7.15
N GLU A 109 18.77 2.22 -8.40
CA GLU A 109 18.87 3.50 -9.07
C GLU A 109 17.54 4.25 -9.17
N ILE A 110 16.40 3.54 -9.07
CA ILE A 110 15.07 4.17 -9.06
C ILE A 110 14.93 5.14 -7.88
N ALA A 111 15.44 4.78 -6.71
CA ALA A 111 15.33 5.59 -5.49
C ALA A 111 16.04 6.95 -5.63
N GLY A 112 17.18 6.98 -6.35
CA GLY A 112 17.99 8.19 -6.57
C GLY A 112 17.50 9.10 -7.70
N ARG A 113 16.43 8.74 -8.40
CA ARG A 113 15.93 9.53 -9.54
C ARG A 113 15.17 10.75 -9.08
N ASN A 114 15.51 11.92 -9.59
CA ASN A 114 14.89 13.20 -9.24
C ASN A 114 13.37 13.21 -9.51
N ASP A 115 12.92 12.56 -10.60
CA ASP A 115 11.47 12.48 -10.92
C ASP A 115 10.71 11.61 -9.92
N ILE A 116 11.33 10.58 -9.37
CA ILE A 116 10.73 9.73 -8.32
C ILE A 116 10.73 10.43 -6.97
N GLN A 117 11.79 11.16 -6.63
CA GLN A 117 11.82 11.98 -5.42
C GLN A 117 10.77 13.08 -5.45
N ALA A 118 10.61 13.78 -6.57
CA ALA A 118 9.57 14.77 -6.76
C ALA A 118 8.16 14.16 -6.63
N TRP A 119 7.93 13.02 -7.29
CA TRP A 119 6.67 12.28 -7.19
C TRP A 119 6.37 11.83 -5.75
N LEU A 120 7.37 11.35 -5.01
CA LEU A 120 7.23 10.95 -3.61
C LEU A 120 6.88 12.13 -2.71
N ASN A 121 7.52 13.29 -2.94
CA ASN A 121 7.20 14.54 -2.25
C ASN A 121 5.74 14.98 -2.51
N ASP A 122 5.24 14.82 -3.74
CA ASP A 122 3.83 15.09 -4.07
C ASP A 122 2.89 14.17 -3.29
N LEU A 123 3.19 12.86 -3.22
CA LEU A 123 2.40 11.89 -2.46
C LEU A 123 2.36 12.19 -0.96
N MET A 124 3.44 12.72 -0.40
CA MET A 124 3.48 13.13 1.01
C MET A 124 2.61 14.36 1.33
N LYS A 125 2.11 15.05 0.30
CA LYS A 125 1.17 16.19 0.41
C LYS A 125 -0.23 15.84 -0.06
N ASP A 126 -0.48 14.57 -0.35
CA ASP A 126 -1.77 14.10 -0.89
C ASP A 126 -2.95 14.39 0.07
N PRO A 127 -4.14 14.71 -0.43
CA PRO A 127 -5.33 14.87 0.40
C PRO A 127 -5.65 13.63 1.25
N SER A 128 -5.41 12.43 0.70
CA SER A 128 -5.63 11.17 1.41
C SER A 128 -4.53 10.89 2.43
N SER A 129 -4.90 10.76 3.70
CA SER A 129 -3.98 10.39 4.77
C SER A 129 -3.34 9.02 4.54
N GLU A 130 -4.07 8.07 3.93
CA GLU A 130 -3.51 6.76 3.61
C GLU A 130 -2.39 6.86 2.56
N ILE A 131 -2.57 7.69 1.54
CA ILE A 131 -1.53 7.92 0.53
C ILE A 131 -0.30 8.60 1.16
N ARG A 132 -0.49 9.60 2.02
CA ARG A 132 0.63 10.23 2.75
C ARG A 132 1.38 9.23 3.64
N ALA A 133 0.65 8.36 4.34
CA ALA A 133 1.23 7.32 5.18
C ALA A 133 2.06 6.32 4.36
N GLN A 134 1.53 5.86 3.22
CA GLN A 134 2.24 4.95 2.33
C GLN A 134 3.45 5.61 1.66
N ALA A 135 3.39 6.91 1.38
CA ALA A 135 4.53 7.67 0.88
C ALA A 135 5.67 7.72 1.91
N ALA A 136 5.36 7.91 3.20
CA ALA A 136 6.36 7.86 4.27
C ALA A 136 7.02 6.46 4.38
N VAL A 137 6.22 5.40 4.31
CA VAL A 137 6.74 4.01 4.28
C VAL A 137 7.65 3.79 3.07
N LEU A 138 7.26 4.32 1.91
CA LEU A 138 8.03 4.19 0.68
C LEU A 138 9.37 4.94 0.76
N ALA A 139 9.40 6.14 1.34
CA ALA A 139 10.64 6.90 1.57
C ALA A 139 11.64 6.09 2.40
N ALA A 140 11.17 5.46 3.49
CA ALA A 140 12.01 4.60 4.31
C ALA A 140 12.53 3.36 3.57
N ARG A 141 11.72 2.78 2.69
CA ARG A 141 12.09 1.62 1.88
C ARG A 141 13.14 1.97 0.83
N MET A 142 13.01 3.12 0.22
CA MET A 142 13.97 3.63 -0.76
C MET A 142 15.31 4.05 -0.14
N GLY A 143 15.37 4.25 1.18
CA GLY A 143 16.57 4.71 1.85
C GLY A 143 16.93 6.18 1.53
N ASP A 144 15.96 6.98 1.14
CA ASP A 144 16.16 8.34 0.65
C ASP A 144 16.22 9.36 1.78
N ALA A 145 17.43 9.68 2.23
CA ALA A 145 17.67 10.68 3.27
C ALA A 145 17.29 12.11 2.83
N SER A 146 17.13 12.39 1.53
CA SER A 146 16.67 13.71 1.06
C SER A 146 15.23 14.02 1.49
N MET A 147 14.45 13.00 1.86
CA MET A 147 13.11 13.12 2.40
C MET A 147 13.05 13.62 3.85
N HIS A 148 14.21 13.88 4.49
CA HIS A 148 14.27 14.30 5.91
C HIS A 148 13.26 15.40 6.24
N ARG A 149 13.34 16.54 5.56
CA ARG A 149 12.49 17.70 5.83
C ARG A 149 11.00 17.35 5.74
N VAL A 150 10.60 16.65 4.70
CA VAL A 150 9.19 16.30 4.49
C VAL A 150 8.71 15.28 5.52
N LEU A 151 9.56 14.33 5.93
CA LEU A 151 9.23 13.37 6.98
C LEU A 151 9.03 14.08 8.33
N VAL A 152 9.90 15.03 8.69
CA VAL A 152 9.74 15.84 9.92
C VAL A 152 8.44 16.65 9.88
N GLU A 153 8.08 17.24 8.74
CA GLU A 153 6.78 17.90 8.57
C GLU A 153 5.61 16.92 8.77
N ARG A 154 5.72 15.68 8.29
CA ARG A 154 4.67 14.65 8.43
C ARG A 154 4.56 14.09 9.85
N MET A 155 5.55 14.25 10.72
CA MET A 155 5.41 13.92 12.14
C MET A 155 4.38 14.81 12.86
N LYS A 156 4.04 15.95 12.28
CA LYS A 156 3.00 16.87 12.74
C LYS A 156 1.71 16.78 11.90
N ASP A 157 1.53 15.73 11.13
CA ASP A 157 0.35 15.53 10.29
C ASP A 157 -0.92 15.39 11.16
N PRO A 158 -2.08 15.92 10.74
CA PRO A 158 -3.34 15.74 11.47
C PRO A 158 -3.74 14.27 11.64
N SER A 159 -3.33 13.39 10.73
CA SER A 159 -3.59 11.96 10.84
C SER A 159 -2.55 11.27 11.72
N GLU A 160 -2.98 10.62 12.79
CA GLU A 160 -2.13 9.81 13.66
C GLU A 160 -1.35 8.74 12.89
N ARG A 161 -2.02 8.05 11.95
CA ARG A 161 -1.40 7.05 11.11
C ARG A 161 -0.23 7.62 10.29
N VAL A 162 -0.36 8.84 9.76
CA VAL A 162 0.72 9.50 9.02
C VAL A 162 1.87 9.83 9.96
N ARG A 163 1.57 10.36 11.16
CA ARG A 163 2.60 10.66 12.17
C ARG A 163 3.40 9.43 12.53
N GLN A 164 2.73 8.31 12.83
CA GLN A 164 3.38 7.03 13.16
C GLN A 164 4.27 6.54 12.02
N MET A 165 3.81 6.60 10.77
CA MET A 165 4.58 6.16 9.61
C MET A 165 5.79 7.08 9.36
N ALA A 166 5.63 8.40 9.54
CA ALA A 166 6.73 9.36 9.40
C ALA A 166 7.84 9.14 10.46
N VAL A 167 7.45 8.95 11.72
CA VAL A 167 8.41 8.63 12.81
C VAL A 167 9.14 7.32 12.51
N THR A 168 8.40 6.28 12.12
CA THR A 168 8.98 4.99 11.78
C THR A 168 9.94 5.09 10.60
N ALA A 169 9.57 5.85 9.57
CA ALA A 169 10.40 6.09 8.39
C ALA A 169 11.70 6.82 8.75
N ALA A 170 11.59 7.89 9.51
CA ALA A 170 12.73 8.68 9.95
C ALA A 170 13.70 7.87 10.84
N GLY A 171 13.17 7.04 11.72
CA GLY A 171 13.98 6.11 12.53
C GLY A 171 14.74 5.09 11.66
N LYS A 172 14.10 4.50 10.65
CA LYS A 172 14.74 3.57 9.71
C LYS A 172 15.85 4.24 8.88
N LEU A 173 15.64 5.49 8.49
CA LEU A 173 16.62 6.29 7.77
C LEU A 173 17.73 6.86 8.67
N LYS A 174 17.64 6.65 9.99
CA LYS A 174 18.58 7.18 11.00
C LYS A 174 18.78 8.70 10.84
N LEU A 175 17.70 9.44 10.62
CA LEU A 175 17.75 10.88 10.45
C LEU A 175 18.10 11.57 11.76
N ASN A 176 19.03 12.53 11.72
CA ASN A 176 19.42 13.31 12.89
C ASN A 176 18.28 14.24 13.34
N GLY A 177 18.19 14.53 14.64
CA GLY A 177 17.21 15.45 15.21
C GLY A 177 15.77 14.91 15.27
N VAL A 178 15.55 13.66 14.89
CA VAL A 178 14.22 13.03 14.93
C VAL A 178 13.76 12.81 16.36
N LEU A 179 14.67 12.44 17.25
CA LEU A 179 14.36 12.13 18.65
C LEU A 179 13.79 13.38 19.36
N GLU A 180 14.43 14.52 19.17
CA GLU A 180 14.00 15.80 19.74
C GLU A 180 12.59 16.16 19.24
N THR A 181 12.34 16.04 17.93
CA THR A 181 11.01 16.30 17.34
C THR A 181 9.94 15.37 17.91
N VAL A 182 10.27 14.10 18.12
CA VAL A 182 9.34 13.11 18.71
C VAL A 182 9.07 13.43 20.18
N ILE A 183 10.09 13.79 20.94
CA ILE A 183 9.95 14.18 22.35
C ILE A 183 9.07 15.43 22.45
N GLU A 184 9.33 16.48 21.66
CA GLU A 184 8.51 17.68 21.61
C GLU A 184 7.04 17.38 21.29
N PHE A 185 6.82 16.47 20.32
CA PHE A 185 5.48 16.07 19.93
C PHE A 185 4.76 15.31 21.05
N ILE A 186 5.43 14.38 21.75
CA ILE A 186 4.83 13.60 22.86
C ILE A 186 4.59 14.53 24.07
N ALA A 187 5.47 15.50 24.32
CA ALA A 187 5.36 16.42 25.43
C ALA A 187 4.31 17.53 25.21
N ALA A 188 3.81 17.71 23.98
CA ALA A 188 2.81 18.72 23.68
C ALA A 188 1.47 18.39 24.39
N PRO A 189 0.88 19.36 25.14
CA PRO A 189 -0.35 19.13 25.92
C PRO A 189 -1.53 18.62 25.09
N ASP A 190 -1.64 19.07 23.85
CA ASP A 190 -2.73 18.71 22.94
C ASP A 190 -2.66 17.26 22.42
N ASN A 191 -1.56 16.54 22.66
CA ASN A 191 -1.40 15.14 22.26
C ASN A 191 -1.60 14.16 23.43
N GLN A 192 -1.87 14.64 24.62
CA GLN A 192 -2.26 13.82 25.76
C GLN A 192 -3.77 13.55 25.65
N HIS A 193 -4.13 12.51 24.89
CA HIS A 193 -5.50 12.01 24.87
C HIS A 193 -5.87 11.41 26.23
N PRO A 194 -7.12 11.63 26.68
CA PRO A 194 -7.64 11.06 27.91
C PRO A 194 -7.71 9.54 27.85
#